data_a895f4fe4d59fd85e9c3ba03984022de
#
_entry.id   a895f4fe4d59fd85e9c3ba03984022de
#
_cell.length_a   1.000
_cell.length_b   1.000
_cell.length_c   1.000
_cell.angle_alpha   90.00
_cell.angle_beta   90.00
_cell.angle_gamma   90.00
#
_symmetry.space_group_name_H-M   'P 1'
#
loop_
_entity.id
_entity.type
_entity.pdbx_description
1 polymer ?
#
loop_
_entity_poly.entity_id
_entity_poly.type
_entity_poly.pdbx_seq_one_letter_code
_entity_poly.pdbx_strand_id
1 'polypeptide(L)'
;IGAIDSQGRVLWGDQLLILYGRALLQEVPGATIIGEVKCSQSLYDELERAGGVAVMSKVGHSLIKAKMKECGALLAGEMSGHIFFAHRFLGFDDGIYAGARLLEILSNTDESLADLYESLPKMVNTPEIRVECPDEIKFQVVERVTQRLRDRDEVTSVIDVDGVRANF
;
A
#
# COMPACT_ATOMS: atom_id res chain seq x y z
N ILE A 1 -3.92 11.11 -3.98
CA ILE A 1 -3.04 11.54 -5.07
C ILE A 1 -2.88 10.43 -6.11
N GLY A 2 -2.74 10.80 -7.37
CA GLY A 2 -2.30 9.96 -8.48
C GLY A 2 -1.17 10.67 -9.21
N ALA A 3 -0.27 9.93 -9.83
CA ALA A 3 0.79 10.47 -10.65
C ALA A 3 0.81 9.77 -12.01
N ILE A 4 1.20 10.52 -13.05
CA ILE A 4 1.37 10.01 -14.40
C ILE A 4 2.75 10.43 -14.87
N ASP A 5 3.52 9.49 -15.38
CA ASP A 5 4.85 9.78 -15.89
C ASP A 5 4.84 10.39 -17.31
N SER A 6 6.02 10.74 -17.83
CA SER A 6 6.18 11.32 -19.17
C SER A 6 5.81 10.37 -20.32
N GLN A 7 5.61 9.09 -20.05
CA GLN A 7 5.18 8.07 -21.01
C GLN A 7 3.67 7.78 -20.93
N GLY A 8 2.94 8.50 -20.05
CA GLY A 8 1.50 8.32 -19.86
C GLY A 8 1.14 7.14 -18.94
N ARG A 9 2.09 6.55 -18.21
CA ARG A 9 1.83 5.45 -17.29
C ARG A 9 1.38 5.99 -15.94
N VAL A 10 0.33 5.39 -15.40
CA VAL A 10 -0.24 5.75 -14.08
C VAL A 10 0.53 5.02 -12.99
N LEU A 11 1.00 5.75 -11.99
CA LEU A 11 1.49 5.17 -10.74
C LEU A 11 0.33 5.02 -9.77
N TRP A 12 0.06 3.79 -9.36
CA TRP A 12 -0.95 3.47 -8.36
C TRP A 12 -0.50 3.84 -6.94
N GLY A 13 -1.44 3.92 -6.02
CA GLY A 13 -1.16 4.36 -4.65
C GLY A 13 -0.09 3.53 -3.94
N ASP A 14 -0.10 2.21 -4.13
CA ASP A 14 0.93 1.32 -3.57
C ASP A 14 2.30 1.51 -4.22
N GLN A 15 2.37 1.80 -5.52
CA GLN A 15 3.61 2.13 -6.23
C GLN A 15 4.18 3.47 -5.74
N LEU A 16 3.33 4.49 -5.57
CA LEU A 16 3.73 5.75 -4.96
C LEU A 16 4.22 5.53 -3.52
N LEU A 17 3.55 4.68 -2.76
CA LEU A 17 3.92 4.35 -1.39
C LEU A 17 5.30 3.67 -1.31
N ILE A 18 5.68 2.86 -2.31
CA ILE A 18 7.05 2.32 -2.43
C ILE A 18 8.07 3.46 -2.58
N LEU A 19 7.82 4.42 -3.48
CA LEU A 19 8.74 5.54 -3.70
C LEU A 19 8.89 6.41 -2.45
N TYR A 20 7.77 6.76 -1.81
CA TYR A 20 7.80 7.49 -0.53
C TYR A 20 8.49 6.71 0.59
N GLY A 21 8.24 5.41 0.65
CA GLY A 21 8.84 4.54 1.65
C GLY A 21 10.34 4.42 1.49
N ARG A 22 10.84 4.24 0.27
CA ARG A 22 12.28 4.23 -0.03
C ARG A 22 12.94 5.54 0.39
N ALA A 23 12.34 6.69 0.06
CA ALA A 23 12.86 8.00 0.44
C ALA A 23 12.84 8.20 1.97
N LEU A 24 11.74 7.84 2.62
CA LEU A 24 11.63 7.92 4.09
C LEU A 24 12.68 7.05 4.78
N LEU A 25 12.92 5.85 4.30
CA LEU A 25 13.87 4.90 4.91
C LEU A 25 15.32 5.32 4.76
N GLN A 26 15.65 6.17 3.78
CA GLN A 26 16.96 6.83 3.72
C GLN A 26 17.15 7.85 4.85
N GLU A 27 16.08 8.57 5.24
CA GLU A 27 16.12 9.54 6.33
C GLU A 27 15.96 8.88 7.71
N VAL A 28 15.09 7.88 7.81
CA VAL A 28 14.74 7.18 9.07
C VAL A 28 14.80 5.66 8.86
N PRO A 29 15.97 5.06 8.92
CA PRO A 29 16.14 3.60 8.83
C PRO A 29 15.30 2.86 9.87
N GLY A 30 14.65 1.77 9.48
CA GLY A 30 13.79 0.98 10.36
C GLY A 30 12.40 1.57 10.60
N ALA A 31 12.03 2.65 9.92
CA ALA A 31 10.70 3.23 10.07
C ALA A 31 9.59 2.23 9.75
N THR A 32 8.49 2.30 10.52
CA THR A 32 7.27 1.54 10.25
C THR A 32 6.44 2.26 9.19
N ILE A 33 6.02 1.49 8.18
CA ILE A 33 5.19 1.98 7.06
C ILE A 33 4.00 1.03 6.90
N ILE A 34 2.81 1.60 6.74
CA ILE A 34 1.56 0.85 6.62
C ILE A 34 1.07 0.87 5.18
N GLY A 35 0.77 -0.31 4.63
CA GLY A 35 -0.09 -0.49 3.46
C GLY A 35 -1.44 -1.08 3.86
N GLU A 36 -2.50 -0.84 3.10
CA GLU A 36 -3.77 -1.54 3.34
C GLU A 36 -3.82 -2.87 2.55
N VAL A 37 -4.73 -3.76 2.94
CA VAL A 37 -4.78 -5.16 2.47
C VAL A 37 -4.86 -5.33 0.94
N LYS A 38 -5.34 -4.33 0.18
CA LYS A 38 -5.41 -4.38 -1.28
C LYS A 38 -4.10 -3.98 -1.98
N CYS A 39 -3.17 -3.37 -1.26
CA CYS A 39 -1.84 -3.06 -1.80
C CYS A 39 -1.15 -4.35 -2.25
N SER A 40 -0.35 -4.26 -3.32
CA SER A 40 0.41 -5.39 -3.87
C SER A 40 1.38 -5.99 -2.84
N GLN A 41 1.71 -7.27 -2.97
CA GLN A 41 2.74 -7.90 -2.14
C GLN A 41 4.09 -7.20 -2.32
N SER A 42 4.37 -6.74 -3.54
CA SER A 42 5.62 -6.04 -3.85
C SER A 42 5.83 -4.77 -3.01
N LEU A 43 4.77 -4.11 -2.52
CA LEU A 43 4.92 -3.00 -1.58
C LEU A 43 5.62 -3.47 -0.30
N TYR A 44 5.10 -4.52 0.33
CA TYR A 44 5.63 -5.04 1.60
C TYR A 44 7.05 -5.55 1.43
N ASP A 45 7.31 -6.33 0.38
CA ASP A 45 8.62 -6.88 0.06
C ASP A 45 9.67 -5.77 -0.19
N GLU A 46 9.28 -4.69 -0.90
CA GLU A 46 10.17 -3.56 -1.18
C GLU A 46 10.49 -2.74 0.07
N LEU A 47 9.49 -2.51 0.92
CA LEU A 47 9.72 -1.78 2.18
C LEU A 47 10.63 -2.57 3.12
N GLU A 48 10.44 -3.88 3.24
CA GLU A 48 11.31 -4.74 4.04
C GLU A 48 12.73 -4.82 3.45
N ARG A 49 12.85 -4.94 2.11
CA ARG A 49 14.15 -4.93 1.42
C ARG A 49 14.90 -3.60 1.62
N ALA A 50 14.17 -2.49 1.73
CA ALA A 50 14.74 -1.18 2.04
C ALA A 50 15.07 -0.99 3.53
N GLY A 51 14.86 -2.00 4.37
CA GLY A 51 15.17 -1.97 5.81
C GLY A 51 14.08 -1.35 6.69
N GLY A 52 12.85 -1.23 6.19
CA GLY A 52 11.70 -0.77 6.94
C GLY A 52 10.93 -1.90 7.62
N VAL A 53 9.96 -1.53 8.43
CA VAL A 53 8.97 -2.44 9.01
C VAL A 53 7.65 -2.23 8.27
N ALA A 54 7.27 -3.21 7.42
CA ALA A 54 6.04 -3.16 6.66
C ALA A 54 4.87 -3.74 7.47
N VAL A 55 3.78 -2.99 7.60
CA VAL A 55 2.59 -3.39 8.36
C VAL A 55 1.37 -3.35 7.46
N MET A 56 0.58 -4.42 7.47
CA MET A 56 -0.69 -4.48 6.75
C MET A 56 -1.84 -4.03 7.63
N SER A 57 -2.73 -3.18 7.09
CA SER A 57 -3.91 -2.67 7.78
C SER A 57 -5.19 -3.00 7.02
N LYS A 58 -6.32 -2.84 7.72
CA LYS A 58 -7.64 -2.76 7.10
C LYS A 58 -7.75 -1.52 6.23
N VAL A 59 -8.66 -1.56 5.26
CA VAL A 59 -9.04 -0.40 4.45
C VAL A 59 -9.79 0.62 5.29
N GLY A 60 -9.50 1.90 5.10
CA GLY A 60 -10.25 3.01 5.67
C GLY A 60 -9.42 3.97 6.52
N HIS A 61 -9.63 5.26 6.28
CA HIS A 61 -8.86 6.37 6.86
C HIS A 61 -8.77 6.34 8.38
N SER A 62 -9.90 6.06 9.08
CA SER A 62 -9.93 6.03 10.54
C SER A 62 -9.14 4.85 11.10
N LEU A 63 -9.23 3.69 10.44
CA LEU A 63 -8.52 2.47 10.83
C LEU A 63 -7.02 2.61 10.62
N ILE A 64 -6.61 3.15 9.46
CA ILE A 64 -5.21 3.41 9.14
C ILE A 64 -4.61 4.41 10.14
N LYS A 65 -5.28 5.53 10.40
CA LYS A 65 -4.80 6.52 11.38
C LYS A 65 -4.70 5.96 12.80
N ALA A 66 -5.64 5.11 13.20
CA ALA A 66 -5.57 4.43 14.48
C ALA A 66 -4.35 3.48 14.54
N LYS A 67 -4.15 2.69 13.46
CA LYS A 67 -3.02 1.78 13.35
C LYS A 67 -1.68 2.50 13.30
N MET A 68 -1.60 3.65 12.62
CA MET A 68 -0.39 4.50 12.64
C MET A 68 -0.01 4.91 14.05
N LYS A 69 -0.99 5.34 14.87
CA LYS A 69 -0.74 5.72 16.27
C LYS A 69 -0.34 4.52 17.12
N GLU A 70 -0.97 3.36 16.91
CA GLU A 70 -0.70 2.13 17.65
C GLU A 70 0.74 1.66 17.48
N CYS A 71 1.24 1.63 16.24
CA CYS A 71 2.57 1.10 15.92
C CYS A 71 3.64 2.18 15.65
N GLY A 72 3.31 3.46 15.82
CA GLY A 72 4.25 4.55 15.57
C GLY A 72 4.66 4.71 14.12
N ALA A 73 3.79 4.31 13.17
CA ALA A 73 4.11 4.39 11.75
C ALA A 73 4.27 5.84 11.28
N LEU A 74 5.30 6.08 10.49
CA LEU A 74 5.66 7.40 9.97
C LEU A 74 5.05 7.70 8.60
N LEU A 75 4.58 6.67 7.91
CA LEU A 75 3.95 6.75 6.60
C LEU A 75 2.89 5.66 6.49
N ALA A 76 1.79 5.95 5.83
CA ALA A 76 0.80 4.97 5.45
C ALA A 76 0.18 5.31 4.09
N GLY A 77 -0.41 4.31 3.42
CA GLY A 77 -1.11 4.54 2.17
C GLY A 77 -2.10 3.45 1.80
N GLU A 78 -2.98 3.82 0.90
CA GLU A 78 -3.97 2.94 0.28
C GLU A 78 -3.69 2.81 -1.22
N MET A 79 -4.05 1.68 -1.82
CA MET A 79 -3.97 1.47 -3.26
C MET A 79 -4.77 2.54 -4.05
N SER A 80 -5.81 3.10 -3.45
CA SER A 80 -6.63 4.19 -4.00
C SER A 80 -5.89 5.54 -4.11
N GLY A 81 -4.69 5.68 -3.52
CA GLY A 81 -3.89 6.90 -3.56
C GLY A 81 -4.08 7.84 -2.38
N HIS A 82 -4.76 7.42 -1.32
CA HIS A 82 -4.75 8.12 -0.03
C HIS A 82 -3.41 7.88 0.65
N ILE A 83 -2.71 8.97 1.03
CA ILE A 83 -1.37 8.92 1.62
C ILE A 83 -1.33 9.72 2.90
N PHE A 84 -0.80 9.11 3.96
CA PHE A 84 -0.77 9.65 5.32
C PHE A 84 0.67 9.78 5.78
N PHE A 85 1.21 10.98 5.84
CA PHE A 85 2.53 11.24 6.39
C PHE A 85 2.45 11.66 7.85
N ALA A 86 3.08 10.91 8.77
CA ALA A 86 3.38 11.37 10.12
C ALA A 86 4.83 11.88 10.20
N HIS A 87 5.71 11.48 9.29
CA HIS A 87 7.05 12.04 9.15
C HIS A 87 6.98 13.44 8.58
N ARG A 88 7.40 14.44 9.37
CA ARG A 88 7.39 15.86 9.01
C ARG A 88 6.00 16.43 8.72
N PHE A 89 4.92 15.71 9.13
CA PHE A 89 3.53 16.12 8.97
C PHE A 89 2.62 15.52 10.07
N LEU A 90 1.31 15.68 9.96
CA LEU A 90 0.35 15.48 11.04
C LEU A 90 -0.31 14.08 11.06
N GLY A 91 0.03 13.20 10.13
CA GLY A 91 -0.48 11.81 10.09
C GLY A 91 -1.92 11.67 9.59
N PHE A 92 -2.40 12.58 8.74
CA PHE A 92 -3.68 12.44 8.06
C PHE A 92 -3.51 12.45 6.54
N ASP A 93 -4.56 12.06 5.82
CA ASP A 93 -4.59 12.04 4.37
C ASP A 93 -4.53 13.47 3.81
N ASP A 94 -3.48 13.77 3.05
CA ASP A 94 -3.30 15.08 2.41
C ASP A 94 -2.62 14.91 1.04
N GLY A 95 -3.42 15.04 -0.03
CA GLY A 95 -2.94 14.90 -1.39
C GLY A 95 -2.01 16.03 -1.83
N ILE A 96 -2.14 17.24 -1.27
CA ILE A 96 -1.25 18.38 -1.58
C ILE A 96 0.12 18.12 -0.96
N TYR A 97 0.16 17.74 0.31
CA TYR A 97 1.40 17.39 0.98
C TYR A 97 2.10 16.20 0.33
N ALA A 98 1.35 15.13 0.01
CA ALA A 98 1.89 13.98 -0.69
C ALA A 98 2.48 14.37 -2.06
N GLY A 99 1.80 15.25 -2.81
CA GLY A 99 2.33 15.81 -4.06
C GLY A 99 3.65 16.57 -3.87
N ALA A 100 3.72 17.43 -2.85
CA ALA A 100 4.95 18.14 -2.52
C ALA A 100 6.10 17.17 -2.15
N ARG A 101 5.82 16.09 -1.41
CA ARG A 101 6.81 15.05 -1.09
C ARG A 101 7.28 14.29 -2.34
N LEU A 102 6.41 14.05 -3.33
CA LEU A 102 6.84 13.47 -4.61
C LEU A 102 7.77 14.41 -5.37
N LEU A 103 7.45 15.71 -5.42
CA LEU A 103 8.31 16.70 -6.03
C LEU A 103 9.65 16.85 -5.30
N GLU A 104 9.65 16.73 -3.97
CA GLU A 104 10.90 16.70 -3.17
C GLU A 104 11.78 15.51 -3.58
N ILE A 105 11.21 14.30 -3.73
CA ILE A 105 11.95 13.13 -4.20
C ILE A 105 12.56 13.40 -5.57
N LEU A 106 11.76 13.88 -6.53
CA LEU A 106 12.22 14.18 -7.89
C LEU A 106 13.27 15.29 -7.95
N SER A 107 13.24 16.25 -7.01
CA SER A 107 14.23 17.33 -6.95
C SER A 107 15.58 16.90 -6.36
N ASN A 108 15.63 15.76 -5.68
CA ASN A 108 16.84 15.22 -5.05
C ASN A 108 17.47 14.06 -5.85
N THR A 109 17.03 13.83 -7.07
CA THR A 109 17.60 12.83 -7.98
C THR A 109 17.65 13.39 -9.41
N ASP A 110 18.57 12.86 -10.22
CA ASP A 110 18.60 13.12 -11.66
C ASP A 110 17.63 12.21 -12.44
N GLU A 111 17.00 11.25 -11.77
CA GLU A 111 16.04 10.33 -12.38
C GLU A 111 14.69 11.02 -12.60
N SER A 112 14.08 10.77 -13.75
CA SER A 112 12.70 11.17 -14.01
C SER A 112 11.70 10.25 -13.28
N LEU A 113 10.42 10.67 -13.19
CA LEU A 113 9.36 9.80 -12.66
C LEU A 113 9.22 8.52 -13.49
N ALA A 114 9.55 8.57 -14.79
CA ALA A 114 9.54 7.41 -15.67
C ALA A 114 10.66 6.42 -15.30
N ASP A 115 11.85 6.90 -14.94
CA ASP A 115 12.96 6.06 -14.50
C ASP A 115 12.64 5.44 -13.13
N LEU A 116 12.08 6.21 -12.20
CA LEU A 116 11.61 5.70 -10.91
C LEU A 116 10.53 4.62 -11.09
N TYR A 117 9.59 4.79 -12.03
CA TYR A 117 8.60 3.77 -12.36
C TYR A 117 9.26 2.47 -12.85
N GLU A 118 10.29 2.57 -13.72
CA GLU A 118 11.01 1.37 -14.20
C GLU A 118 11.77 0.64 -13.06
N SER A 119 12.14 1.33 -12.00
CA SER A 119 12.77 0.74 -10.81
C SER A 119 11.81 -0.07 -9.93
N LEU A 120 10.50 0.07 -10.14
CA LEU A 120 9.48 -0.64 -9.37
C LEU A 120 9.33 -2.09 -9.85
N PRO A 121 8.97 -3.02 -8.94
CA PRO A 121 8.64 -4.38 -9.33
C PRO A 121 7.51 -4.40 -10.36
N LYS A 122 7.70 -5.17 -11.43
CA LYS A 122 6.67 -5.32 -12.47
C LYS A 122 5.65 -6.36 -12.04
N MET A 123 4.42 -5.93 -11.84
CA MET A 123 3.29 -6.77 -11.44
C MET A 123 2.23 -6.80 -12.54
N VAL A 124 1.60 -7.94 -12.70
CA VAL A 124 0.40 -8.07 -13.55
C VAL A 124 -0.82 -8.01 -12.64
N ASN A 125 -1.65 -7.00 -12.86
CA ASN A 125 -2.88 -6.80 -12.08
C ASN A 125 -4.10 -7.15 -12.92
N THR A 126 -5.08 -7.80 -12.28
CA THR A 126 -6.42 -7.93 -12.83
C THR A 126 -7.28 -6.73 -12.41
N PRO A 127 -8.29 -6.34 -13.19
CA PRO A 127 -9.26 -5.37 -12.72
C PRO A 127 -10.05 -5.91 -11.51
N GLU A 128 -10.55 -4.99 -10.68
CA GLU A 128 -11.46 -5.33 -9.59
C GLU A 128 -12.76 -5.93 -10.17
N ILE A 129 -13.16 -7.08 -9.64
CA ILE A 129 -14.41 -7.75 -10.01
C ILE A 129 -15.40 -7.58 -8.86
N ARG A 130 -16.52 -6.89 -9.12
CA ARG A 130 -17.60 -6.70 -8.16
C ARG A 130 -18.68 -7.74 -8.37
N VAL A 131 -19.04 -8.42 -7.30
CA VAL A 131 -20.11 -9.43 -7.28
C VAL A 131 -21.19 -8.97 -6.31
N GLU A 132 -22.45 -8.94 -6.77
CA GLU A 132 -23.58 -8.62 -5.89
C GLU A 132 -23.73 -9.70 -4.83
N CYS A 133 -23.88 -9.28 -3.58
CA CYS A 133 -24.09 -10.16 -2.44
C CYS A 133 -25.04 -9.47 -1.46
N PRO A 134 -26.15 -10.13 -1.05
CA PRO A 134 -27.05 -9.60 -0.04
C PRO A 134 -26.33 -9.34 1.28
N ASP A 135 -26.66 -8.22 1.91
CA ASP A 135 -26.02 -7.76 3.14
C ASP A 135 -26.11 -8.78 4.28
N GLU A 136 -27.21 -9.52 4.32
CA GLU A 136 -27.52 -10.50 5.38
C GLU A 136 -26.56 -11.71 5.37
N ILE A 137 -25.95 -12.01 4.22
CA ILE A 137 -25.09 -13.21 4.06
C ILE A 137 -23.63 -12.88 3.72
N LYS A 138 -23.30 -11.63 3.43
CA LYS A 138 -21.96 -11.24 2.94
C LYS A 138 -20.82 -11.71 3.85
N PHE A 139 -20.97 -11.62 5.16
CA PHE A 139 -19.95 -12.06 6.10
C PHE A 139 -19.81 -13.59 6.12
N GLN A 140 -20.92 -14.32 6.02
CA GLN A 140 -20.90 -15.78 5.93
C GLN A 140 -20.26 -16.27 4.62
N VAL A 141 -20.45 -15.51 3.53
CA VAL A 141 -19.79 -15.81 2.24
C VAL A 141 -18.28 -15.66 2.38
N VAL A 142 -17.81 -14.53 2.96
CA VAL A 142 -16.39 -14.29 3.21
C VAL A 142 -15.79 -15.37 4.10
N GLU A 143 -16.45 -15.74 5.18
CA GLU A 143 -15.98 -16.80 6.09
C GLU A 143 -15.83 -18.16 5.37
N ARG A 144 -16.82 -18.55 4.55
CA ARG A 144 -16.77 -19.78 3.75
C ARG A 144 -15.66 -19.75 2.69
N VAL A 145 -15.43 -18.58 2.06
CA VAL A 145 -14.33 -18.42 1.11
C VAL A 145 -12.99 -18.53 1.82
N THR A 146 -12.85 -17.88 2.97
CA THR A 146 -11.65 -17.97 3.81
C THR A 146 -11.31 -19.42 4.17
N GLN A 147 -12.30 -20.18 4.63
CA GLN A 147 -12.09 -21.59 4.96
C GLN A 147 -11.67 -22.41 3.73
N ARG A 148 -12.35 -22.23 2.60
CA ARG A 148 -11.99 -22.94 1.36
C ARG A 148 -10.58 -22.61 0.87
N LEU A 149 -10.12 -21.37 1.05
CA LEU A 149 -8.76 -20.98 0.69
C LEU A 149 -7.72 -21.62 1.60
N ARG A 150 -8.01 -21.73 2.90
CA ARG A 150 -7.12 -22.43 3.86
C ARG A 150 -6.97 -23.92 3.57
N ASP A 151 -7.99 -24.53 2.97
CA ASP A 151 -8.00 -25.95 2.65
C ASP A 151 -7.38 -26.28 1.28
N ARG A 152 -6.85 -25.27 0.54
CA ARG A 152 -6.23 -25.46 -0.78
C ARG A 152 -4.72 -25.60 -0.68
N ASP A 153 -4.18 -26.65 -1.25
CA ASP A 153 -2.74 -26.96 -1.21
C ASP A 153 -1.87 -25.91 -1.92
N GLU A 154 -2.40 -25.21 -2.94
CA GLU A 154 -1.69 -24.19 -3.68
C GLU A 154 -1.63 -22.82 -2.97
N VAL A 155 -2.39 -22.63 -1.88
CA VAL A 155 -2.38 -21.39 -1.09
C VAL A 155 -1.24 -21.43 -0.08
N THR A 156 -0.28 -20.53 -0.25
CA THR A 156 0.90 -20.45 0.62
C THR A 156 0.65 -19.65 1.91
N SER A 157 -0.26 -18.69 1.86
CA SER A 157 -0.69 -17.95 3.07
C SER A 157 -2.08 -17.35 2.91
N VAL A 158 -2.79 -17.22 4.03
CA VAL A 158 -4.11 -16.58 4.13
C VAL A 158 -4.05 -15.49 5.18
N ILE A 159 -4.43 -14.27 4.78
CA ILE A 159 -4.47 -13.08 5.63
C ILE A 159 -5.94 -12.64 5.74
N ASP A 160 -6.45 -12.53 6.95
CA ASP A 160 -7.85 -12.20 7.28
C ASP A 160 -7.99 -10.85 8.00
N VAL A 161 -7.09 -9.93 7.72
CA VAL A 161 -7.10 -8.57 8.32
C VAL A 161 -8.36 -7.80 7.91
N ASP A 162 -8.78 -7.92 6.64
CA ASP A 162 -10.00 -7.29 6.11
C ASP A 162 -10.54 -8.14 4.95
N GLY A 163 -11.59 -8.90 5.21
CA GLY A 163 -12.01 -9.95 4.29
C GLY A 163 -11.00 -11.10 4.27
N VAL A 164 -10.59 -11.53 3.08
CA VAL A 164 -9.56 -12.56 2.91
C VAL A 164 -8.62 -12.21 1.76
N ARG A 165 -7.34 -12.29 2.01
CA ARG A 165 -6.27 -12.25 1.02
C ARG A 165 -5.53 -13.57 1.04
N ALA A 166 -5.37 -14.20 -0.12
CA ALA A 166 -4.61 -15.43 -0.28
C ALA A 166 -3.41 -15.20 -1.20
N ASN A 167 -2.26 -15.74 -0.83
CA ASN A 167 -1.07 -15.83 -1.68
C ASN A 167 -0.92 -17.27 -2.18
N PHE A 168 -0.49 -17.42 -3.44
CA PHE A 168 -0.33 -18.70 -4.14
C PHE A 168 1.12 -18.96 -4.48
#